data_62bd0dced2e9b0d50b89375212b194c2
#
_entry.id   62bd0dced2e9b0d50b89375212b194c2
#
_cell.length_a   1.000
_cell.length_b   1.000
_cell.length_c   1.000
_cell.angle_alpha   90.00
_cell.angle_beta   90.00
_cell.angle_gamma   90.00
#
_symmetry.space_group_name_H-M   'P 1'
#
loop_
_entity.id
_entity.type
_entity.pdbx_description
1 polymer ?
#
loop_
_entity_poly.entity_id
_entity_poly.type
_entity_poly.pdbx_seq_one_letter_code
_entity_poly.pdbx_strand_id
1 'polypeptide(L)'
;RRVTFTIDDEELTVDCLMCAICNGRAYGGGFLAAPEADPADGWLDVMIVRRVGRLTIAKLLGMYKSGRHFVNGQLTEEAKPYFLYRRARRVALRPADGRGPIVATADGECAPCDAVEAVLRPLSGRILLPAPAYERFVAKRSSADVK
;
A
#
# COMPACT_ATOMS: atom_id res chain seq x y z
N ARG A 1 6.41 0.49 -15.84
CA ARG A 1 5.86 -0.45 -16.84
C ARG A 1 4.35 -0.55 -16.71
N ARG A 2 3.67 -1.04 -17.75
CA ARG A 2 2.22 -1.21 -17.75
C ARG A 2 1.85 -2.47 -16.97
N VAL A 3 0.94 -2.33 -16.01
CA VAL A 3 0.52 -3.41 -15.10
C VAL A 3 -1.00 -3.41 -15.01
N THR A 4 -1.60 -4.58 -15.11
CA THR A 4 -3.03 -4.79 -14.83
C THR A 4 -3.17 -5.24 -13.40
N PHE A 5 -4.03 -4.56 -12.67
CA PHE A 5 -4.44 -4.83 -11.30
C PHE A 5 -5.87 -5.35 -11.29
N THR A 6 -6.14 -6.37 -10.51
CA THR A 6 -7.48 -6.78 -10.09
C THR A 6 -7.56 -6.54 -8.58
N ILE A 7 -8.38 -5.60 -8.17
CA ILE A 7 -8.53 -5.15 -6.78
C ILE A 7 -9.96 -5.46 -6.35
N ASP A 8 -10.14 -6.53 -5.59
CA ASP A 8 -11.42 -7.19 -5.38
C ASP A 8 -12.13 -7.41 -6.75
N ASP A 9 -13.19 -6.67 -7.06
CA ASP A 9 -13.98 -6.78 -8.30
C ASP A 9 -13.62 -5.70 -9.36
N GLU A 10 -12.69 -4.78 -9.04
CA GLU A 10 -12.25 -3.71 -9.97
C GLU A 10 -11.02 -4.16 -10.75
N GLU A 11 -11.08 -4.11 -12.10
CA GLU A 11 -9.90 -4.27 -12.95
C GLU A 11 -9.46 -2.92 -13.51
N LEU A 12 -8.16 -2.60 -13.38
CA LEU A 12 -7.56 -1.39 -13.94
C LEU A 12 -6.15 -1.67 -14.47
N THR A 13 -5.79 -0.96 -15.55
CA THR A 13 -4.45 -1.03 -16.12
C THR A 13 -3.76 0.31 -16.01
N VAL A 14 -2.58 0.34 -15.41
CA VAL A 14 -1.85 1.57 -15.09
C VAL A 14 -0.40 1.47 -15.55
N ASP A 15 0.13 2.58 -16.09
CA ASP A 15 1.58 2.76 -16.20
C ASP A 15 2.15 3.00 -14.80
N CYS A 16 2.69 1.93 -14.21
CA CYS A 16 3.09 1.86 -12.82
C CYS A 16 4.61 1.99 -12.66
N LEU A 17 5.05 2.79 -11.70
CA LEU A 17 6.42 2.84 -11.20
C LEU A 17 6.64 1.76 -10.14
N MET A 18 5.75 1.74 -9.14
CA MET A 18 5.72 0.76 -8.07
C MET A 18 4.31 0.64 -7.48
N CYS A 19 4.05 -0.48 -6.82
CA CYS A 19 2.87 -0.70 -6.02
C CYS A 19 3.28 -1.22 -4.65
N ALA A 20 2.68 -0.68 -3.59
CA ALA A 20 2.77 -1.20 -2.23
C ALA A 20 1.40 -1.73 -1.82
N ILE A 21 1.35 -3.00 -1.40
CA ILE A 21 0.18 -3.64 -0.80
C ILE A 21 0.49 -3.76 0.68
N CYS A 22 -0.18 -2.96 1.48
CA CYS A 22 0.18 -2.73 2.87
C CYS A 22 -0.90 -3.26 3.81
N ASN A 23 -0.48 -3.93 4.87
CA ASN A 23 -1.30 -4.25 6.05
C ASN A 23 -0.87 -3.41 7.27
N GLY A 24 0.08 -2.53 7.10
CA GLY A 24 0.63 -1.64 8.11
C GLY A 24 1.14 -0.35 7.49
N ARG A 25 1.48 0.62 8.33
CA ARG A 25 1.74 2.01 7.88
C ARG A 25 3.05 2.20 7.14
N ALA A 26 4.08 1.45 7.52
CA ALA A 26 5.44 1.70 7.07
C ALA A 26 6.19 0.43 6.70
N TYR A 27 7.15 0.57 5.80
CA TYR A 27 8.11 -0.47 5.43
C TYR A 27 9.49 0.14 5.15
N GLY A 28 10.50 -0.70 4.95
CA GLY A 28 11.80 -0.35 4.35
C GLY A 28 12.46 0.90 4.92
N GLY A 29 12.81 0.93 6.22
CA GLY A 29 13.50 2.08 6.80
C GLY A 29 12.62 3.31 7.04
N GLY A 30 11.32 3.11 7.28
CA GLY A 30 10.41 4.17 7.71
C GLY A 30 9.70 4.90 6.59
N PHE A 31 9.52 4.28 5.43
CA PHE A 31 8.62 4.79 4.40
C PHE A 31 7.15 4.59 4.83
N LEU A 32 6.43 5.69 5.03
CA LEU A 32 5.02 5.70 5.40
C LEU A 32 4.13 5.55 4.15
N ALA A 33 4.14 4.36 3.55
CA ALA A 33 3.42 4.09 2.30
C ALA A 33 1.90 4.19 2.43
N ALA A 34 1.37 3.73 3.56
CA ALA A 34 -0.05 3.78 3.91
C ALA A 34 -0.19 4.37 5.32
N PRO A 35 -0.11 5.70 5.49
CA PRO A 35 0.05 6.35 6.81
C PRO A 35 -1.05 6.04 7.82
N GLU A 36 -2.23 5.68 7.34
CA GLU A 36 -3.42 5.41 8.16
C GLU A 36 -3.82 3.93 8.18
N ALA A 37 -3.02 3.04 7.57
CA ALA A 37 -3.29 1.61 7.58
C ALA A 37 -3.39 1.07 9.01
N ASP A 38 -4.37 0.21 9.23
CA ASP A 38 -4.60 -0.48 10.50
C ASP A 38 -4.61 -2.01 10.26
N PRO A 39 -3.60 -2.76 10.77
CA PRO A 39 -3.51 -4.19 10.52
C PRO A 39 -4.65 -5.02 11.13
N ALA A 40 -5.55 -4.39 11.90
CA ALA A 40 -6.66 -5.07 12.55
C ALA A 40 -8.03 -4.69 11.98
N ASP A 41 -8.11 -3.87 10.92
CA ASP A 41 -9.37 -3.39 10.35
C ASP A 41 -9.94 -4.31 9.24
N GLY A 42 -9.18 -5.34 8.85
CA GLY A 42 -9.62 -6.32 7.86
C GLY A 42 -9.48 -5.86 6.41
N TRP A 43 -8.60 -4.89 6.14
CA TRP A 43 -8.32 -4.38 4.81
C TRP A 43 -6.83 -4.29 4.52
N LEU A 44 -6.48 -4.45 3.25
CA LEU A 44 -5.19 -4.09 2.70
C LEU A 44 -5.28 -2.69 2.09
N ASP A 45 -4.26 -1.88 2.33
CA ASP A 45 -4.11 -0.57 1.72
C ASP A 45 -3.21 -0.69 0.49
N VAL A 46 -3.76 -0.41 -0.68
CA VAL A 46 -3.09 -0.54 -1.97
C VAL A 46 -2.70 0.84 -2.48
N MET A 47 -1.40 1.11 -2.49
CA MET A 47 -0.85 2.36 -2.97
C MET A 47 -0.09 2.13 -4.28
N ILE A 48 -0.63 2.61 -5.38
CA ILE A 48 -0.03 2.51 -6.72
C ILE A 48 0.60 3.85 -7.06
N VAL A 49 1.90 3.85 -7.34
CA VAL A 49 2.63 5.02 -7.82
C VAL A 49 2.68 4.98 -9.33
N ARG A 50 2.10 5.98 -9.99
CA ARG A 50 2.11 6.10 -11.44
C ARG A 50 3.54 6.32 -11.96
N ARG A 51 3.78 5.91 -13.20
CA ARG A 51 5.05 6.19 -13.87
C ARG A 51 5.22 7.69 -14.09
N VAL A 52 6.35 8.21 -13.63
CA VAL A 52 6.72 9.63 -13.74
C VAL A 52 8.16 9.78 -14.19
N GLY A 53 8.56 10.99 -14.57
CA GLY A 53 9.94 11.34 -14.92
C GLY A 53 10.87 11.34 -13.68
N ARG A 54 12.17 11.22 -13.91
CA ARG A 54 13.19 11.11 -12.84
C ARG A 54 13.18 12.29 -11.86
N LEU A 55 12.99 13.51 -12.35
CA LEU A 55 12.93 14.70 -11.49
C LEU A 55 11.70 14.69 -10.56
N THR A 56 10.58 14.20 -11.08
CA THR A 56 9.34 14.04 -10.29
C THR A 56 9.51 12.97 -9.21
N ILE A 57 10.26 11.89 -9.49
CA ILE A 57 10.55 10.84 -8.48
C ILE A 57 11.22 11.45 -7.25
N ALA A 58 12.22 12.33 -7.43
CA ALA A 58 12.91 12.96 -6.31
C ALA A 58 11.96 13.79 -5.43
N LYS A 59 11.03 14.53 -6.04
CA LYS A 59 9.99 15.27 -5.33
C LYS A 59 9.04 14.32 -4.56
N LEU A 60 8.56 13.28 -5.24
CA LEU A 60 7.60 12.34 -4.67
C LEU A 60 8.20 11.47 -3.55
N LEU A 61 9.51 11.19 -3.61
CA LEU A 61 10.19 10.36 -2.61
C LEU A 61 10.06 10.94 -1.19
N GLY A 62 10.27 12.25 -1.04
CA GLY A 62 10.11 12.93 0.25
C GLY A 62 8.68 12.93 0.75
N MET A 63 7.72 13.15 -0.14
CA MET A 63 6.29 13.10 0.17
C MET A 63 5.86 11.69 0.60
N TYR A 64 6.26 10.67 -0.16
CA TYR A 64 5.96 9.27 0.09
C TYR A 64 6.60 8.77 1.40
N LYS A 65 7.88 9.10 1.62
CA LYS A 65 8.59 8.72 2.84
C LYS A 65 7.95 9.30 4.10
N SER A 66 7.53 10.57 4.05
CA SER A 66 6.93 11.26 5.20
C SER A 66 5.42 11.01 5.37
N GLY A 67 4.78 10.30 4.44
CA GLY A 67 3.34 10.03 4.48
C GLY A 67 2.46 11.22 4.08
N ARG A 68 3.03 12.36 3.65
CA ARG A 68 2.28 13.58 3.31
C ARG A 68 1.41 13.46 2.05
N HIS A 69 1.52 12.37 1.31
CA HIS A 69 0.65 12.08 0.17
C HIS A 69 -0.76 11.66 0.58
N PHE A 70 -0.98 11.33 1.87
CA PHE A 70 -2.23 10.77 2.36
C PHE A 70 -2.63 11.40 3.70
N VAL A 71 -3.83 11.94 3.79
CA VAL A 71 -4.35 12.62 4.98
C VAL A 71 -5.86 12.43 5.07
N ASN A 72 -6.38 12.15 6.27
CA ASN A 72 -7.81 11.97 6.54
C ASN A 72 -8.47 10.93 5.62
N GLY A 73 -7.85 9.77 5.46
CA GLY A 73 -8.40 8.65 4.69
C GLY A 73 -8.29 8.79 3.17
N GLN A 74 -7.59 9.79 2.64
CA GLN A 74 -7.53 10.02 1.20
C GLN A 74 -6.22 10.65 0.72
N LEU A 75 -5.97 10.52 -0.58
CA LEU A 75 -4.85 11.21 -1.22
C LEU A 75 -5.05 12.72 -1.18
N THR A 76 -3.98 13.46 -0.88
CA THR A 76 -3.97 14.92 -1.00
C THR A 76 -4.11 15.35 -2.46
N GLU A 77 -4.60 16.57 -2.71
CA GLU A 77 -4.76 17.10 -4.08
C GLU A 77 -3.42 17.11 -4.84
N GLU A 78 -2.32 17.38 -4.14
CA GLU A 78 -0.97 17.33 -4.73
C GLU A 78 -0.55 15.91 -5.12
N ALA A 79 -1.03 14.88 -4.40
CA ALA A 79 -0.67 13.49 -4.62
C ALA A 79 -1.52 12.81 -5.70
N LYS A 80 -2.79 13.16 -5.84
CA LYS A 80 -3.75 12.53 -6.77
C LYS A 80 -3.24 12.32 -8.21
N PRO A 81 -2.48 13.25 -8.84
CA PRO A 81 -1.96 13.03 -10.18
C PRO A 81 -0.96 11.86 -10.28
N TYR A 82 -0.30 11.53 -9.17
CA TYR A 82 0.83 10.61 -9.13
C TYR A 82 0.54 9.28 -8.45
N PHE A 83 -0.48 9.26 -7.60
CA PHE A 83 -0.84 8.09 -6.80
C PHE A 83 -2.26 7.64 -7.10
N LEU A 84 -2.50 6.34 -6.95
CA LEU A 84 -3.83 5.75 -6.82
C LEU A 84 -3.87 5.01 -5.50
N TYR A 85 -4.96 5.14 -4.80
CA TYR A 85 -5.21 4.45 -3.54
C TYR A 85 -6.50 3.63 -3.62
N ARG A 86 -6.44 2.40 -3.11
CA ARG A 86 -7.60 1.52 -2.93
C ARG A 86 -7.46 0.78 -1.62
N ARG A 87 -8.59 0.36 -1.07
CA ARG A 87 -8.64 -0.65 -0.01
C ARG A 87 -9.24 -1.91 -0.60
N ALA A 88 -8.70 -3.07 -0.23
CA ALA A 88 -9.11 -4.35 -0.78
C ALA A 88 -8.88 -5.50 0.20
N ARG A 89 -9.53 -6.62 -0.04
CA ARG A 89 -9.24 -7.89 0.62
C ARG A 89 -8.42 -8.83 -0.26
N ARG A 90 -8.48 -8.62 -1.56
CA ARG A 90 -7.71 -9.37 -2.56
C ARG A 90 -7.15 -8.42 -3.60
N VAL A 91 -5.87 -8.56 -3.90
CA VAL A 91 -5.19 -7.79 -4.94
C VAL A 91 -4.38 -8.76 -5.78
N ALA A 92 -4.66 -8.80 -7.07
CA ALA A 92 -3.82 -9.49 -8.04
C ALA A 92 -3.23 -8.49 -9.02
N LEU A 93 -2.02 -8.74 -9.48
CA LEU A 93 -1.37 -7.89 -10.48
C LEU A 93 -0.50 -8.72 -11.42
N ARG A 94 -0.48 -8.31 -12.69
CA ARG A 94 0.30 -8.94 -13.76
C ARG A 94 0.83 -7.90 -14.73
N PRO A 95 2.00 -8.16 -15.36
CA PRO A 95 2.47 -7.29 -16.43
C PRO A 95 1.48 -7.27 -17.61
N ALA A 96 1.30 -6.09 -18.19
CA ALA A 96 0.40 -5.89 -19.34
C ALA A 96 1.16 -5.35 -20.57
N ASP A 97 2.49 -5.32 -20.52
CA ASP A 97 3.33 -4.72 -21.57
C ASP A 97 4.19 -5.75 -22.36
N GLY A 98 4.03 -7.03 -22.07
CA GLY A 98 4.79 -8.12 -22.72
C GLY A 98 6.30 -8.14 -22.44
N ARG A 99 6.79 -7.36 -21.48
CA ARG A 99 8.22 -7.20 -21.19
C ARG A 99 8.77 -8.22 -20.17
N GLY A 100 8.12 -9.36 -20.01
CA GLY A 100 8.51 -10.41 -19.06
C GLY A 100 8.08 -10.09 -17.61
N PRO A 101 8.65 -10.78 -16.61
CA PRO A 101 8.20 -10.73 -15.23
C PRO A 101 8.35 -9.34 -14.59
N ILE A 102 7.53 -9.07 -13.59
CA ILE A 102 7.71 -7.99 -12.62
C ILE A 102 8.61 -8.46 -11.49
N VAL A 103 9.18 -7.53 -10.71
CA VAL A 103 9.88 -7.86 -9.47
C VAL A 103 8.94 -7.60 -8.31
N ALA A 104 8.66 -8.63 -7.54
CA ALA A 104 7.95 -8.53 -6.27
C ALA A 104 8.95 -8.58 -5.11
N THR A 105 8.62 -7.86 -4.03
CA THR A 105 9.37 -7.88 -2.78
C THR A 105 8.41 -8.22 -1.65
N ALA A 106 8.70 -9.28 -0.91
CA ALA A 106 7.98 -9.65 0.31
C ALA A 106 9.01 -9.97 1.40
N ASP A 107 8.81 -9.46 2.61
CA ASP A 107 9.70 -9.65 3.76
C ASP A 107 11.19 -9.36 3.50
N GLY A 108 11.47 -8.44 2.56
CA GLY A 108 12.82 -8.07 2.16
C GLY A 108 13.44 -8.94 1.05
N GLU A 109 12.78 -10.00 0.62
CA GLU A 109 13.22 -10.86 -0.47
C GLU A 109 12.60 -10.40 -1.80
N CYS A 110 13.42 -10.32 -2.84
CA CYS A 110 13.03 -9.91 -4.18
C CYS A 110 13.02 -11.10 -5.13
N ALA A 111 11.94 -11.29 -5.87
CA ALA A 111 11.84 -12.34 -6.88
C ALA A 111 11.16 -11.83 -8.17
N PRO A 112 11.58 -12.29 -9.34
CA PRO A 112 10.84 -12.11 -10.58
C PRO A 112 9.56 -12.96 -10.56
N CYS A 113 8.44 -12.38 -10.93
CA CYS A 113 7.13 -13.03 -10.93
C CYS A 113 6.33 -12.65 -12.18
N ASP A 114 5.64 -13.61 -12.78
CA ASP A 114 4.72 -13.37 -13.90
C ASP A 114 3.38 -12.80 -13.41
N ALA A 115 3.03 -13.09 -12.16
CA ALA A 115 1.90 -12.50 -11.46
C ALA A 115 2.14 -12.51 -9.95
N VAL A 116 1.47 -11.62 -9.24
CA VAL A 116 1.45 -11.57 -7.77
C VAL A 116 0.00 -11.53 -7.33
N GLU A 117 -0.30 -12.27 -6.28
CA GLU A 117 -1.58 -12.21 -5.59
C GLU A 117 -1.35 -12.03 -4.10
N ALA A 118 -2.04 -11.06 -3.51
CA ALA A 118 -2.12 -10.84 -2.08
C ALA A 118 -3.58 -10.99 -1.61
N VAL A 119 -3.79 -11.84 -0.62
CA VAL A 119 -5.12 -12.08 -0.05
C VAL A 119 -5.06 -11.87 1.46
N LEU A 120 -5.91 -11.00 1.96
CA LEU A 120 -6.04 -10.79 3.40
C LEU A 120 -6.67 -12.03 4.03
N ARG A 121 -6.01 -12.56 5.06
CA ARG A 121 -6.54 -13.60 5.94
C ARG A 121 -6.82 -13.01 7.31
N PRO A 122 -8.07 -12.70 7.65
CA PRO A 122 -8.40 -12.09 8.94
C PRO A 122 -7.99 -12.99 10.10
N LEU A 123 -7.48 -12.38 11.18
CA LEU A 123 -7.13 -13.06 12.42
C LEU A 123 -6.12 -14.21 12.29
N SER A 124 -5.35 -14.25 11.21
CA SER A 124 -4.36 -15.31 10.96
C SER A 124 -3.06 -15.14 11.76
N GLY A 125 -2.79 -13.95 12.29
CA GLY A 125 -1.61 -13.62 13.09
C GLY A 125 -1.94 -13.21 14.52
N ARG A 126 -0.98 -13.44 15.43
CA ARG A 126 -1.02 -12.91 16.80
C ARG A 126 0.24 -12.10 17.04
N ILE A 127 0.07 -10.88 17.53
CA ILE A 127 1.18 -9.97 17.85
C ILE A 127 1.21 -9.77 19.36
N LEU A 128 2.35 -9.96 19.96
CA LEU A 128 2.60 -9.61 21.37
C LEU A 128 2.97 -8.13 21.44
N LEU A 129 2.19 -7.36 22.17
CA LEU A 129 2.46 -5.95 22.41
C LEU A 129 2.74 -5.71 23.89
N PRO A 130 3.69 -4.82 24.25
CA PRO A 130 3.80 -4.31 25.61
C PRO A 130 2.49 -3.64 26.03
N ALA A 131 2.06 -3.80 27.30
CA ALA A 131 0.79 -3.26 27.79
C ALA A 131 0.54 -1.77 27.42
N PRO A 132 1.51 -0.85 27.59
CA PRO A 132 1.30 0.54 27.18
C PRO A 132 1.09 0.77 25.67
N ALA A 133 1.62 -0.14 24.83
CA ALA A 133 1.41 -0.08 23.39
C ALA A 133 0.02 -0.61 23.01
N TYR A 134 -0.44 -1.65 23.69
CA TYR A 134 -1.78 -2.20 23.56
C TYR A 134 -2.86 -1.19 23.97
N GLU A 135 -2.71 -0.53 25.10
CA GLU A 135 -3.65 0.50 25.58
C GLU A 135 -3.79 1.65 24.57
N ARG A 136 -2.68 2.14 24.03
CA ARG A 136 -2.68 3.16 22.96
C ARG A 136 -3.38 2.69 21.68
N PHE A 137 -3.18 1.43 21.33
CA PHE A 137 -3.82 0.82 20.16
C PHE A 137 -5.34 0.74 20.33
N VAL A 138 -5.82 0.25 21.48
CA VAL A 138 -7.26 0.15 21.80
C VAL A 138 -7.91 1.53 21.89
N ALA A 139 -7.31 2.49 22.58
CA ALA A 139 -7.83 3.85 22.71
C ALA A 139 -8.03 4.52 21.35
N LYS A 140 -7.11 4.28 20.41
CA LYS A 140 -7.20 4.84 19.05
C LYS A 140 -8.37 4.23 18.26
N ARG A 141 -8.65 2.94 18.41
CA ARG A 141 -9.78 2.27 17.73
C ARG A 141 -11.13 2.76 18.27
N SER A 142 -11.29 2.87 19.59
CA SER A 142 -12.51 3.37 20.21
C SER A 142 -12.87 4.79 19.78
N SER A 143 -11.88 5.61 19.42
CA SER A 143 -12.12 6.97 18.89
C SER A 143 -12.44 7.00 17.40
N ALA A 144 -12.11 5.93 16.64
CA ALA A 144 -12.41 5.82 15.20
C ALA A 144 -13.81 5.26 14.93
N ASP A 145 -14.32 4.39 15.83
CA ASP A 145 -15.64 3.78 15.72
C ASP A 145 -16.80 4.73 16.11
N VAL A 146 -16.48 5.94 16.60
CA VAL A 146 -17.46 6.98 17.01
C VAL A 146 -17.70 8.02 15.90
N LYS A 147 -17.16 7.84 14.71
CA LYS A 147 -17.40 8.64 13.52
C LYS A 147 -18.04 7.81 12.42
#